data_c30b849f3a1628c7ff82d3390daf01e6
#
_entry.id   c30b849f3a1628c7ff82d3390daf01e6
#
_cell.length_a   1.000
_cell.length_b   1.000
_cell.length_c   1.000
_cell.angle_alpha   90.00
_cell.angle_beta   90.00
_cell.angle_gamma   90.00
#
_symmetry.space_group_name_H-M   'P 1'
#
loop_
_entity.id
_entity.type
_entity.pdbx_description
1 polymer ?
#
loop_
_entity_poly.entity_id
_entity_poly.type
_entity_poly.pdbx_seq_one_letter_code
_entity_poly.pdbx_strand_id
1 'polypeptide(L)'
;MFDDFFIRALVAGVGIAIVAGPLGCLVIWRRLSYFGDTLSHSALLGVTLAYSFSLNIAFSVFVISAVVALLLVSLQKRTKLAGDSLLGLLAHSTLAIGLVLIGFLSYIRFDLMGLLFGDILAVTTADIGLVWIGGSIILIILYFIWKSLFSATVNYDLSAAEGMRPEFSNFIFTLSLI
;
A
#
# COMPACT_ATOMS: atom_id res chain seq x y z
N MET A 1 19.85 -16.52 -17.57
CA MET A 1 18.41 -16.35 -17.84
C MET A 1 17.84 -15.12 -17.13
N PHE A 2 18.29 -14.77 -15.93
CA PHE A 2 17.88 -13.54 -15.21
C PHE A 2 18.86 -12.35 -15.39
N ASP A 3 19.79 -12.44 -16.33
CA ASP A 3 20.72 -11.35 -16.62
C ASP A 3 20.11 -10.27 -17.52
N ASP A 4 19.01 -10.61 -18.21
CA ASP A 4 18.26 -9.69 -19.05
C ASP A 4 17.28 -8.88 -18.19
N PHE A 5 17.41 -7.55 -18.22
CA PHE A 5 16.55 -6.62 -17.50
C PHE A 5 15.06 -6.78 -17.89
N PHE A 6 14.78 -7.12 -19.14
CA PHE A 6 13.42 -7.33 -19.63
C PHE A 6 12.76 -8.55 -18.98
N ILE A 7 13.49 -9.67 -18.86
CA ILE A 7 12.98 -10.88 -18.20
C ILE A 7 12.70 -10.60 -16.72
N ARG A 8 13.59 -9.86 -16.04
CA ARG A 8 13.38 -9.48 -14.64
C ARG A 8 12.13 -8.62 -14.46
N ALA A 9 11.96 -7.60 -15.31
CA ALA A 9 10.78 -6.74 -15.31
C ALA A 9 9.49 -7.56 -15.54
N LEU A 10 9.50 -8.49 -16.49
CA LEU A 10 8.35 -9.33 -16.81
C LEU A 10 7.99 -10.26 -15.65
N VAL A 11 8.97 -10.93 -15.04
CA VAL A 11 8.74 -11.84 -13.90
C VAL A 11 8.24 -11.08 -12.68
N ALA A 12 8.79 -9.90 -12.39
CA ALA A 12 8.31 -9.05 -11.31
C ALA A 12 6.88 -8.54 -11.59
N GLY A 13 6.62 -8.08 -12.82
CA GLY A 13 5.29 -7.59 -13.22
C GLY A 13 4.21 -8.66 -13.12
N VAL A 14 4.49 -9.90 -13.55
CA VAL A 14 3.57 -11.04 -13.39
C VAL A 14 3.33 -11.34 -11.91
N GLY A 15 4.37 -11.35 -11.09
CA GLY A 15 4.25 -11.56 -9.65
C GLY A 15 3.35 -10.51 -8.99
N ILE A 16 3.58 -9.23 -9.29
CA ILE A 16 2.73 -8.12 -8.81
C ILE A 16 1.29 -8.28 -9.29
N ALA A 17 1.07 -8.60 -10.56
CA ALA A 17 -0.27 -8.72 -11.15
C ALA A 17 -1.10 -9.83 -10.48
N ILE A 18 -0.47 -10.97 -10.15
CA ILE A 18 -1.13 -12.08 -9.45
C ILE A 18 -1.62 -11.68 -8.06
N VAL A 19 -0.84 -10.86 -7.35
CA VAL A 19 -1.19 -10.38 -6.01
C VAL A 19 -2.18 -9.22 -6.08
N ALA A 20 -1.94 -8.28 -6.99
CA ALA A 20 -2.76 -7.09 -7.13
C ALA A 20 -4.18 -7.39 -7.64
N GLY A 21 -4.37 -8.48 -8.40
CA GLY A 21 -5.69 -8.85 -8.92
C GLY A 21 -6.75 -9.04 -7.83
N PRO A 22 -6.61 -10.02 -6.92
CA PRO A 22 -7.57 -10.25 -5.84
C PRO A 22 -7.68 -9.08 -4.86
N LEU A 23 -6.55 -8.43 -4.52
CA LEU A 23 -6.55 -7.25 -3.66
C LEU A 23 -7.30 -6.08 -4.31
N GLY A 24 -7.05 -5.82 -5.59
CA GLY A 24 -7.69 -4.76 -6.35
C GLY A 24 -9.21 -4.92 -6.46
N CYS A 25 -9.70 -6.15 -6.64
CA CYS A 25 -11.15 -6.43 -6.60
C CYS A 25 -11.76 -6.01 -5.25
N LEU A 26 -11.12 -6.38 -4.14
CA LEU A 26 -11.59 -6.02 -2.80
C LEU A 26 -11.49 -4.51 -2.55
N VAL A 27 -10.44 -3.85 -3.01
CA VAL A 27 -10.24 -2.39 -2.94
C VAL A 27 -11.40 -1.67 -3.62
N ILE A 28 -11.76 -2.08 -4.85
CA ILE A 28 -12.87 -1.47 -5.60
C ILE A 28 -14.21 -1.73 -4.90
N TRP A 29 -14.50 -2.97 -4.49
CA TRP A 29 -15.75 -3.31 -3.81
C TRP A 29 -15.94 -2.55 -2.49
N ARG A 30 -14.84 -2.19 -1.82
CA ARG A 30 -14.85 -1.43 -0.57
C ARG A 30 -14.76 0.08 -0.75
N ARG A 31 -14.79 0.55 -1.99
CA ARG A 31 -14.66 1.98 -2.33
C ARG A 31 -13.38 2.59 -1.76
N LEU A 32 -12.26 1.94 -2.01
CA LEU A 32 -10.92 2.37 -1.61
C LEU A 32 -10.04 2.61 -2.85
N SER A 33 -10.63 3.14 -3.94
CA SER A 33 -9.97 3.26 -5.26
C SER A 33 -8.73 4.15 -5.22
N TYR A 34 -8.69 5.14 -4.33
CA TYR A 34 -7.54 6.02 -4.13
C TYR A 34 -6.43 5.43 -3.25
N PHE A 35 -6.52 4.15 -2.86
CA PHE A 35 -5.54 3.56 -1.95
C PHE A 35 -4.12 3.55 -2.53
N GLY A 36 -3.96 3.20 -3.81
CA GLY A 36 -2.68 3.20 -4.50
C GLY A 36 -2.01 4.58 -4.53
N ASP A 37 -2.77 5.62 -4.89
CA ASP A 37 -2.29 7.00 -4.89
C ASP A 37 -1.88 7.45 -3.48
N THR A 38 -2.67 7.09 -2.47
CA THR A 38 -2.35 7.41 -1.07
C THR A 38 -1.03 6.77 -0.64
N LEU A 39 -0.78 5.51 -1.03
CA LEU A 39 0.49 4.84 -0.74
C LEU A 39 1.67 5.50 -1.46
N SER A 40 1.54 5.82 -2.76
CA SER A 40 2.59 6.49 -3.52
C SER A 40 2.96 7.84 -2.91
N HIS A 41 1.97 8.63 -2.51
CA HIS A 41 2.20 9.92 -1.85
C HIS A 41 2.79 9.77 -0.45
N SER A 42 2.37 8.74 0.31
CA SER A 42 2.96 8.44 1.61
C SER A 42 4.40 7.92 1.48
N ALA A 43 4.71 7.17 0.41
CA ALA A 43 6.07 6.74 0.12
C ALA A 43 7.01 7.92 -0.11
N LEU A 44 6.56 8.96 -0.84
CA LEU A 44 7.34 10.18 -1.01
C LEU A 44 7.70 10.81 0.34
N LEU A 45 6.72 10.93 1.25
CA LEU A 45 6.97 11.42 2.59
C LEU A 45 7.94 10.52 3.35
N GLY A 46 7.81 9.20 3.23
CA GLY A 46 8.70 8.21 3.84
C GLY A 46 10.15 8.35 3.37
N VAL A 47 10.36 8.49 2.05
CA VAL A 47 11.69 8.73 1.45
C VAL A 47 12.29 10.04 1.96
N THR A 48 11.51 11.09 2.00
CA THR A 48 11.97 12.41 2.46
C THR A 48 12.44 12.36 3.93
N LEU A 49 11.68 11.69 4.79
CA LEU A 49 12.05 11.49 6.18
C LEU A 49 13.29 10.59 6.32
N ALA A 50 13.42 9.55 5.49
CA ALA A 50 14.61 8.70 5.48
C ALA A 50 15.88 9.52 5.22
N TYR A 51 15.85 10.40 4.24
CA TYR A 51 16.98 11.30 3.95
C TYR A 51 17.23 12.33 5.05
N SER A 52 16.16 12.89 5.64
CA SER A 52 16.27 13.87 6.73
C SER A 52 16.94 13.30 7.98
N PHE A 53 16.65 12.04 8.32
CA PHE A 53 17.13 11.37 9.52
C PHE A 53 18.20 10.32 9.25
N SER A 54 18.70 10.19 8.02
CA SER A 54 19.70 9.17 7.60
C SER A 54 19.25 7.74 7.93
N LEU A 55 17.95 7.45 7.73
CA LEU A 55 17.34 6.14 7.99
C LEU A 55 17.36 5.27 6.73
N ASN A 56 17.10 3.97 6.90
CA ASN A 56 16.87 3.07 5.78
C ASN A 56 15.56 3.47 5.04
N ILE A 57 15.66 3.65 3.71
CA ILE A 57 14.55 4.13 2.88
C ILE A 57 13.35 3.18 2.95
N ALA A 58 13.57 1.87 2.74
CA ALA A 58 12.50 0.88 2.73
C ALA A 58 11.79 0.82 4.09
N PHE A 59 12.54 0.86 5.19
CA PHE A 59 11.97 0.88 6.53
C PHE A 59 11.13 2.15 6.79
N SER A 60 11.63 3.31 6.40
CA SER A 60 10.93 4.59 6.57
C SER A 60 9.63 4.65 5.75
N VAL A 61 9.68 4.21 4.50
CA VAL A 61 8.50 4.13 3.63
C VAL A 61 7.46 3.18 4.23
N PHE A 62 7.86 1.99 4.67
CA PHE A 62 6.96 1.05 5.32
C PHE A 62 6.30 1.63 6.57
N VAL A 63 7.07 2.26 7.45
CA VAL A 63 6.54 2.87 8.69
C VAL A 63 5.53 3.97 8.38
N ILE A 64 5.85 4.87 7.45
CA ILE A 64 4.93 5.96 7.08
C ILE A 64 3.66 5.43 6.43
N SER A 65 3.78 4.47 5.52
CA SER A 65 2.61 3.82 4.90
C SER A 65 1.74 3.12 5.94
N ALA A 66 2.34 2.44 6.92
CA ALA A 66 1.62 1.82 8.03
C ALA A 66 0.89 2.86 8.90
N VAL A 67 1.54 3.98 9.20
CA VAL A 67 0.92 5.09 9.94
C VAL A 67 -0.28 5.65 9.18
N VAL A 68 -0.15 5.88 7.87
CA VAL A 68 -1.24 6.39 7.03
C VAL A 68 -2.41 5.40 6.98
N ALA A 69 -2.13 4.10 6.86
CA ALA A 69 -3.17 3.06 6.89
C ALA A 69 -3.89 2.99 8.25
N LEU A 70 -3.15 3.10 9.36
CA LEU A 70 -3.74 3.16 10.70
C LEU A 70 -4.59 4.42 10.90
N LEU A 71 -4.15 5.56 10.37
CA LEU A 71 -4.94 6.80 10.36
C LEU A 71 -6.22 6.62 9.56
N LEU A 72 -6.16 5.99 8.38
CA LEU A 72 -7.35 5.67 7.59
C LEU A 72 -8.36 4.86 8.40
N VAL A 73 -7.94 3.74 9.00
CA VAL A 73 -8.82 2.88 9.82
C VAL A 73 -9.40 3.65 11.01
N SER A 74 -8.59 4.48 11.67
CA SER A 74 -9.03 5.30 12.80
C SER A 74 -10.07 6.35 12.37
N LEU A 75 -9.83 7.03 11.24
CA LEU A 75 -10.74 8.03 10.71
C LEU A 75 -12.05 7.42 10.22
N GLN A 76 -12.01 6.26 9.57
CA GLN A 76 -13.21 5.52 9.15
C GLN A 76 -14.12 5.17 10.33
N LYS A 77 -13.55 4.85 11.51
CA LYS A 77 -14.33 4.56 12.73
C LYS A 77 -14.93 5.80 13.36
N ARG A 78 -14.29 6.96 13.19
CA ARG A 78 -14.69 8.22 13.86
C ARG A 78 -15.56 9.13 12.99
N THR A 79 -15.57 8.92 11.68
CA THR A 79 -16.28 9.76 10.73
C THR A 79 -17.25 8.94 9.90
N LYS A 80 -18.26 9.61 9.35
CA LYS A 80 -19.20 9.01 8.39
C LYS A 80 -18.79 9.26 6.93
N LEU A 81 -17.54 9.68 6.71
CA LEU A 81 -17.03 9.96 5.37
C LEU A 81 -16.76 8.69 4.60
N ALA A 82 -16.93 8.74 3.28
CA ALA A 82 -16.58 7.62 2.40
C ALA A 82 -15.07 7.36 2.44
N GLY A 83 -14.67 6.09 2.29
CA GLY A 83 -13.26 5.68 2.31
C GLY A 83 -12.41 6.43 1.28
N ASP A 84 -12.91 6.61 0.05
CA ASP A 84 -12.21 7.36 -1.01
C ASP A 84 -11.97 8.84 -0.63
N SER A 85 -12.93 9.48 0.06
CA SER A 85 -12.74 10.86 0.52
C SER A 85 -11.64 10.97 1.58
N LEU A 86 -11.57 10.00 2.49
CA LEU A 86 -10.50 9.94 3.52
C LEU A 86 -9.14 9.65 2.89
N LEU A 87 -9.09 8.74 1.91
CA LEU A 87 -7.89 8.43 1.16
C LEU A 87 -7.39 9.65 0.38
N GLY A 88 -8.26 10.37 -0.33
CA GLY A 88 -7.89 11.60 -1.02
C GLY A 88 -7.34 12.68 -0.07
N LEU A 89 -7.96 12.83 1.10
CA LEU A 89 -7.46 13.75 2.14
C LEU A 89 -6.06 13.34 2.62
N LEU A 90 -5.85 12.07 2.93
CA LEU A 90 -4.57 11.56 3.40
C LEU A 90 -3.49 11.64 2.30
N ALA A 91 -3.84 11.29 1.05
CA ALA A 91 -2.94 11.37 -0.08
C ALA A 91 -2.40 12.79 -0.30
N HIS A 92 -3.28 13.77 -0.41
CA HIS A 92 -2.86 15.14 -0.62
C HIS A 92 -2.16 15.75 0.60
N SER A 93 -2.54 15.37 1.81
CA SER A 93 -1.85 15.82 3.02
C SER A 93 -0.42 15.28 3.09
N THR A 94 -0.21 13.99 2.85
CA THR A 94 1.12 13.37 2.86
C THR A 94 2.00 13.91 1.72
N LEU A 95 1.43 14.11 0.53
CA LEU A 95 2.11 14.73 -0.60
C LEU A 95 2.57 16.15 -0.26
N ALA A 96 1.67 16.99 0.28
CA ALA A 96 1.98 18.37 0.61
C ALA A 96 3.10 18.44 1.66
N ILE A 97 3.02 17.65 2.71
CA ILE A 97 4.06 17.60 3.76
C ILE A 97 5.38 17.11 3.14
N GLY A 98 5.35 16.05 2.32
CA GLY A 98 6.52 15.51 1.64
C GLY A 98 7.21 16.57 0.77
N LEU A 99 6.46 17.29 -0.07
CA LEU A 99 7.01 18.34 -0.95
C LEU A 99 7.59 19.52 -0.14
N VAL A 100 6.94 19.94 0.94
CA VAL A 100 7.49 20.99 1.81
C VAL A 100 8.82 20.54 2.42
N LEU A 101 8.89 19.32 2.93
CA LEU A 101 10.14 18.79 3.51
C LEU A 101 11.25 18.66 2.46
N ILE A 102 10.94 18.22 1.22
CA ILE A 102 11.89 18.19 0.11
C ILE A 102 12.45 19.59 -0.16
N GLY A 103 11.62 20.63 -0.08
CA GLY A 103 12.05 22.00 -0.27
C GLY A 103 13.13 22.46 0.73
N PHE A 104 13.18 21.88 1.92
CA PHE A 104 14.26 22.12 2.91
C PHE A 104 15.54 21.31 2.62
N LEU A 105 15.45 20.25 1.82
CA LEU A 105 16.57 19.36 1.45
C LEU A 105 17.23 19.81 0.13
N SER A 106 17.58 21.08 -0.01
CA SER A 106 18.08 21.70 -1.24
C SER A 106 19.37 21.08 -1.80
N TYR A 107 20.07 20.27 -1.02
CA TYR A 107 21.32 19.58 -1.41
C TYR A 107 21.07 18.20 -2.08
N ILE A 108 19.82 17.69 -2.08
CA ILE A 108 19.48 16.39 -2.69
C ILE A 108 18.59 16.64 -3.92
N ARG A 109 18.99 16.06 -5.05
CA ARG A 109 18.16 16.04 -6.24
C ARG A 109 17.29 14.79 -6.21
N PHE A 110 16.00 14.97 -6.00
CA PHE A 110 15.03 13.87 -6.05
C PHE A 110 14.47 13.73 -7.47
N ASP A 111 14.50 12.52 -7.99
CA ASP A 111 13.67 12.17 -9.14
C ASP A 111 12.25 11.85 -8.64
N LEU A 112 11.42 12.88 -8.59
CA LEU A 112 10.03 12.75 -8.13
C LEU A 112 9.21 11.82 -9.02
N MET A 113 9.48 11.77 -10.32
CA MET A 113 8.77 10.90 -11.24
C MET A 113 9.12 9.44 -10.98
N GLY A 114 10.41 9.11 -10.85
CA GLY A 114 10.84 7.76 -10.48
C GLY A 114 10.31 7.30 -9.13
N LEU A 115 10.19 8.21 -8.14
CA LEU A 115 9.64 7.89 -6.83
C LEU A 115 8.12 7.65 -6.83
N LEU A 116 7.35 8.42 -7.60
CA LEU A 116 5.89 8.32 -7.63
C LEU A 116 5.39 7.20 -8.54
N PHE A 117 6.04 7.00 -9.69
CA PHE A 117 5.61 6.01 -10.68
C PHE A 117 6.41 4.70 -10.64
N GLY A 118 7.57 4.72 -9.97
CA GLY A 118 8.49 3.58 -9.93
C GLY A 118 9.23 3.35 -11.25
N ASP A 119 10.19 2.45 -11.24
CA ASP A 119 10.93 2.01 -12.44
C ASP A 119 11.01 0.47 -12.47
N ILE A 120 10.10 -0.14 -13.23
CA ILE A 120 10.05 -1.59 -13.37
C ILE A 120 11.27 -2.16 -14.10
N LEU A 121 12.00 -1.36 -14.88
CA LEU A 121 13.19 -1.80 -15.60
C LEU A 121 14.42 -1.83 -14.69
N ALA A 122 14.41 -1.11 -13.58
CA ALA A 122 15.48 -1.11 -12.58
C ALA A 122 15.40 -2.29 -11.59
N VAL A 123 14.42 -3.19 -11.73
CA VAL A 123 14.19 -4.32 -10.81
C VAL A 123 15.40 -5.24 -10.74
N THR A 124 15.85 -5.52 -9.51
CA THR A 124 16.92 -6.45 -9.20
C THR A 124 16.41 -7.88 -8.96
N THR A 125 17.30 -8.86 -8.94
CA THR A 125 16.93 -10.25 -8.58
C THR A 125 16.45 -10.39 -7.14
N ALA A 126 16.94 -9.54 -6.24
CA ALA A 126 16.49 -9.50 -4.85
C ALA A 126 15.04 -8.99 -4.75
N ASP A 127 14.68 -7.99 -5.55
CA ASP A 127 13.32 -7.44 -5.60
C ASP A 127 12.32 -8.48 -6.14
N ILE A 128 12.72 -9.28 -7.12
CA ILE A 128 11.91 -10.42 -7.60
C ILE A 128 11.63 -11.38 -6.44
N GLY A 129 12.67 -11.73 -5.66
CA GLY A 129 12.50 -12.58 -4.48
C GLY A 129 11.51 -11.99 -3.47
N LEU A 130 11.62 -10.71 -3.18
CA LEU A 130 10.69 -10.00 -2.28
C LEU A 130 9.26 -10.01 -2.81
N VAL A 131 9.05 -9.74 -4.10
CA VAL A 131 7.72 -9.74 -4.74
C VAL A 131 7.08 -11.13 -4.65
N TRP A 132 7.81 -12.20 -4.97
CA TRP A 132 7.23 -13.54 -4.97
C TRP A 132 7.03 -14.10 -3.56
N ILE A 133 7.97 -13.91 -2.66
CA ILE A 133 7.83 -14.36 -1.26
C ILE A 133 6.77 -13.53 -0.55
N GLY A 134 6.88 -12.22 -0.58
CA GLY A 134 5.92 -11.31 0.06
C GLY A 134 4.52 -11.46 -0.53
N GLY A 135 4.42 -11.51 -1.85
CA GLY A 135 3.16 -11.74 -2.55
C GLY A 135 2.50 -13.08 -2.19
N SER A 136 3.29 -14.16 -2.10
CA SER A 136 2.77 -15.47 -1.67
C SER A 136 2.24 -15.43 -0.23
N ILE A 137 2.94 -14.76 0.67
CA ILE A 137 2.49 -14.59 2.07
C ILE A 137 1.16 -13.82 2.09
N ILE A 138 1.06 -12.73 1.34
CA ILE A 138 -0.17 -11.93 1.26
C ILE A 138 -1.34 -12.76 0.72
N LEU A 139 -1.12 -13.54 -0.35
CA LEU A 139 -2.16 -14.41 -0.92
C LEU A 139 -2.61 -15.51 0.05
N ILE A 140 -1.68 -16.09 0.81
CA ILE A 140 -2.00 -17.06 1.86
C ILE A 140 -2.84 -16.41 2.96
N ILE A 141 -2.45 -15.25 3.45
CA ILE A 141 -3.22 -14.50 4.45
C ILE A 141 -4.62 -14.18 3.89
N LEU A 142 -4.69 -13.67 2.66
CA LEU A 142 -5.95 -13.35 2.01
C LEU A 142 -6.85 -14.58 1.87
N TYR A 143 -6.29 -15.75 1.54
CA TYR A 143 -7.03 -17.00 1.46
C TYR A 143 -7.70 -17.36 2.81
N PHE A 144 -6.99 -17.25 3.93
CA PHE A 144 -7.53 -17.56 5.25
C PHE A 144 -8.60 -16.58 5.71
N ILE A 145 -8.46 -15.31 5.40
CA ILE A 145 -9.43 -14.28 5.80
C ILE A 145 -10.53 -14.05 4.75
N TRP A 146 -10.44 -14.72 3.58
CA TRP A 146 -11.30 -14.47 2.41
C TRP A 146 -12.79 -14.51 2.75
N LYS A 147 -13.23 -15.56 3.44
CA LYS A 147 -14.64 -15.74 3.80
C LYS A 147 -15.16 -14.59 4.66
N SER A 148 -14.40 -14.20 5.67
CA SER A 148 -14.77 -13.09 6.56
C SER A 148 -14.74 -11.74 5.85
N LEU A 149 -13.75 -11.52 4.97
CA LEU A 149 -13.65 -10.31 4.15
C LEU A 149 -14.81 -10.17 3.18
N PHE A 150 -15.13 -11.24 2.46
CA PHE A 150 -16.21 -11.25 1.50
C PHE A 150 -17.56 -11.03 2.17
N SER A 151 -17.85 -11.78 3.24
CA SER A 151 -19.09 -11.63 4.00
C SER A 151 -19.23 -10.20 4.58
N ALA A 152 -18.17 -9.64 5.15
CA ALA A 152 -18.17 -8.28 5.67
C ALA A 152 -18.34 -7.20 4.59
N THR A 153 -17.92 -7.49 3.35
CA THR A 153 -18.09 -6.58 2.22
C THR A 153 -19.53 -6.56 1.72
N VAL A 154 -20.23 -7.70 1.79
CA VAL A 154 -21.64 -7.82 1.39
C VAL A 154 -22.55 -7.25 2.47
N ASN A 155 -22.39 -7.68 3.72
CA ASN A 155 -23.17 -7.17 4.85
C ASN A 155 -22.38 -7.32 6.15
N TYR A 156 -21.99 -6.19 6.72
CA TYR A 156 -21.18 -6.15 7.94
C TYR A 156 -21.91 -6.75 9.15
N ASP A 157 -23.19 -6.38 9.34
CA ASP A 157 -23.97 -6.79 10.51
C ASP A 157 -24.27 -8.30 10.46
N LEU A 158 -24.56 -8.84 9.28
CA LEU A 158 -24.77 -10.26 9.08
C LEU A 158 -23.49 -11.07 9.37
N SER A 159 -22.35 -10.59 8.88
CA SER A 159 -21.04 -11.19 9.15
C SER A 159 -20.72 -11.24 10.64
N ALA A 160 -21.05 -10.19 11.38
CA ALA A 160 -20.88 -10.13 12.83
C ALA A 160 -21.83 -11.08 13.55
N ALA A 161 -23.09 -11.17 13.10
CA ALA A 161 -24.10 -12.08 13.67
C ALA A 161 -23.73 -13.56 13.45
N GLU A 162 -23.03 -13.91 12.37
CA GLU A 162 -22.49 -15.25 12.12
C GLU A 162 -21.23 -15.59 12.96
N GLY A 163 -20.84 -14.70 13.88
CA GLY A 163 -19.68 -14.91 14.76
C GLY A 163 -18.33 -14.67 14.09
N MET A 164 -18.29 -14.12 12.87
CA MET A 164 -17.06 -13.70 12.23
C MET A 164 -16.55 -12.41 12.89
N ARG A 165 -15.26 -12.13 12.70
CA ARG A 165 -14.62 -10.91 13.22
C ARG A 165 -14.31 -9.92 12.08
N PRO A 166 -15.31 -9.21 11.55
CA PRO A 166 -15.15 -8.35 10.38
C PRO A 166 -14.14 -7.20 10.63
N GLU A 167 -14.06 -6.68 11.84
CA GLU A 167 -13.07 -5.64 12.18
C GLU A 167 -11.63 -6.14 12.05
N PHE A 168 -11.36 -7.34 12.57
CA PHE A 168 -10.03 -7.95 12.51
C PHE A 168 -9.63 -8.26 11.06
N SER A 169 -10.54 -8.83 10.28
CA SER A 169 -10.31 -9.10 8.86
C SER A 169 -10.07 -7.82 8.06
N ASN A 170 -10.80 -6.74 8.36
CA ASN A 170 -10.61 -5.44 7.75
C ASN A 170 -9.25 -4.84 8.09
N PHE A 171 -8.83 -4.96 9.34
CA PHE A 171 -7.51 -4.48 9.78
C PHE A 171 -6.38 -5.23 9.07
N ILE A 172 -6.44 -6.58 9.02
CA ILE A 172 -5.44 -7.39 8.32
C ILE A 172 -5.43 -7.06 6.83
N PHE A 173 -6.60 -6.91 6.20
CA PHE A 173 -6.69 -6.53 4.80
C PHE A 173 -6.01 -5.18 4.53
N THR A 174 -6.31 -4.16 5.33
CA THR A 174 -5.68 -2.84 5.18
C THR A 174 -4.16 -2.91 5.37
N LEU A 175 -3.69 -3.74 6.31
CA LEU A 175 -2.26 -3.96 6.52
C LEU A 175 -1.60 -4.72 5.35
N SER A 176 -2.30 -5.65 4.72
CA SER A 176 -1.79 -6.42 3.58
C SER A 176 -1.72 -5.62 2.27
N LEU A 177 -2.30 -4.42 2.24
CA LEU A 177 -2.21 -3.49 1.11
C LEU A 177 -0.96 -2.60 1.17
N ILE A 178 -0.23 -2.58 2.27
CA ILE A 178 1.03 -1.84 2.48
C ILE A 178 2.22 -2.68 2.04
#